data_8c885c5532ad592fa7831ea712d64619
#
_entry.id   8c885c5532ad592fa7831ea712d64619
#
_cell.length_a   1.000
_cell.length_b   1.000
_cell.length_c   1.000
_cell.angle_alpha   90.00
_cell.angle_beta   90.00
_cell.angle_gamma   90.00
#
_symmetry.space_group_name_H-M   'P 1'
#
loop_
_entity.id
_entity.type
_entity.pdbx_description
1 polymer ?
#
loop_
_entity_poly.entity_id
_entity_poly.type
_entity_poly.pdbx_seq_one_letter_code
_entity_poly.pdbx_strand_id
1 'polypeptide(L)'
;MKDFAIIYDLDQTILPAAAVPEETFLPIYEAIRSANQGTVPDEELEEALKKIRTVSMDVIAKEHNFSDAMKEAAKEAFLNRDYKFSCSPFDDWPVVKRIPGKRFLVTSGIPKLQQAKFDALFEEGDFDGIYVDNIYDENRLGKKRLFEKIAEEQGLIPDLIWIVGDNPDSEITAGNELGMKTVQIVRPGIEQSDKASYLICSFYELNDLVTKWEASLKFKA
;
A
#
# COMPACT_ATOMS: atom_id res chain seq x y z
N MET A 1 -1.43 -1.27 -29.68
CA MET A 1 -1.17 -0.33 -28.58
C MET A 1 0.09 -0.81 -27.90
N LYS A 2 0.93 0.08 -27.37
CA LYS A 2 2.04 -0.39 -26.51
C LYS A 2 1.43 -0.90 -25.20
N ASP A 3 1.83 -2.10 -24.77
CA ASP A 3 1.45 -2.61 -23.46
C ASP A 3 2.03 -1.70 -22.39
N PHE A 4 1.26 -1.38 -21.36
CA PHE A 4 1.68 -0.61 -20.21
C PHE A 4 1.05 -1.20 -18.94
N ALA A 5 1.56 -0.83 -17.80
CA ALA A 5 1.08 -1.31 -16.51
C ALA A 5 0.82 -0.17 -15.53
N ILE A 6 -0.11 -0.41 -14.63
CA ILE A 6 -0.36 0.43 -13.48
C ILE A 6 -0.21 -0.43 -12.24
N ILE A 7 0.67 -0.02 -11.34
CA ILE A 7 0.91 -0.66 -10.05
C ILE A 7 0.23 0.19 -8.98
N TYR A 8 -0.71 -0.39 -8.28
CA TYR A 8 -1.47 0.24 -7.22
C TYR A 8 -0.96 -0.16 -5.85
N ASP A 9 -0.91 0.76 -4.92
CA ASP A 9 -0.90 0.45 -3.50
C ASP A 9 -2.32 0.12 -3.01
N LEU A 10 -2.45 -0.47 -1.83
CA LEU A 10 -3.71 -0.89 -1.23
C LEU A 10 -4.23 0.11 -0.20
N ASP A 11 -3.52 0.20 0.93
CA ASP A 11 -4.00 0.92 2.10
C ASP A 11 -3.99 2.44 1.84
N GLN A 12 -5.06 3.14 2.19
CA GLN A 12 -5.28 4.57 1.89
C GLN A 12 -5.26 4.92 0.39
N THR A 13 -5.06 3.96 -0.48
CA THR A 13 -5.14 4.10 -1.94
C THR A 13 -6.45 3.53 -2.47
N ILE A 14 -6.66 2.23 -2.32
CA ILE A 14 -7.90 1.51 -2.68
C ILE A 14 -8.79 1.30 -1.46
N LEU A 15 -8.19 0.95 -0.31
CA LEU A 15 -8.86 0.63 0.93
C LEU A 15 -8.70 1.74 1.96
N PRO A 16 -9.78 2.36 2.45
CA PRO A 16 -9.69 3.25 3.60
C PRO A 16 -9.22 2.49 4.84
N ALA A 17 -8.27 3.02 5.59
CA ALA A 17 -7.80 2.39 6.84
C ALA A 17 -8.95 2.15 7.84
N ALA A 18 -9.94 3.03 7.86
CA ALA A 18 -11.12 2.90 8.71
C ALA A 18 -12.04 1.74 8.31
N ALA A 19 -11.93 1.20 7.08
CA ALA A 19 -12.76 0.10 6.61
C ALA A 19 -12.39 -1.26 7.24
N VAL A 20 -11.13 -1.42 7.70
CA VAL A 20 -10.76 -2.63 8.47
C VAL A 20 -11.26 -2.46 9.90
N PRO A 21 -12.05 -3.40 10.45
CA PRO A 21 -12.58 -3.31 11.80
C PRO A 21 -11.48 -3.17 12.87
N GLU A 22 -11.68 -2.28 13.82
CA GLU A 22 -10.69 -2.02 14.88
C GLU A 22 -10.41 -3.25 15.75
N GLU A 23 -11.42 -4.09 15.94
CA GLU A 23 -11.32 -5.35 16.67
C GLU A 23 -10.25 -6.29 16.10
N THR A 24 -9.90 -6.10 14.81
CA THR A 24 -8.81 -6.81 14.15
C THR A 24 -7.46 -6.52 14.81
N PHE A 25 -7.29 -5.32 15.37
CA PHE A 25 -6.02 -4.84 15.90
C PHE A 25 -5.94 -4.90 17.44
N LEU A 26 -7.06 -5.06 18.15
CA LEU A 26 -7.07 -5.07 19.63
C LEU A 26 -6.09 -6.07 20.24
N PRO A 27 -5.97 -7.34 19.80
CA PRO A 27 -5.00 -8.27 20.37
C PRO A 27 -3.55 -7.85 20.15
N ILE A 28 -3.27 -7.14 19.04
CA ILE A 28 -1.94 -6.61 18.76
C ILE A 28 -1.63 -5.46 19.75
N TYR A 29 -2.59 -4.55 19.98
CA TYR A 29 -2.46 -3.47 20.94
C TYR A 29 -2.20 -3.99 22.36
N GLU A 30 -2.94 -5.03 22.77
CA GLU A 30 -2.77 -5.66 24.08
C GLU A 30 -1.40 -6.32 24.24
N ALA A 31 -0.91 -7.01 23.20
CA ALA A 31 0.41 -7.63 23.21
C ALA A 31 1.52 -6.57 23.35
N ILE A 32 1.43 -5.47 22.60
CA ILE A 32 2.41 -4.39 22.67
C ILE A 32 2.37 -3.71 24.03
N ARG A 33 1.17 -3.39 24.57
CA ARG A 33 1.01 -2.80 25.93
C ARG A 33 1.63 -3.69 27.00
N SER A 34 1.36 -4.97 26.94
CA SER A 34 1.88 -5.94 27.92
C SER A 34 3.41 -6.05 27.87
N ALA A 35 4.01 -5.86 26.71
CA ALA A 35 5.46 -5.93 26.49
C ALA A 35 6.17 -4.59 26.75
N ASN A 36 5.45 -3.48 26.94
CA ASN A 36 6.04 -2.14 27.05
C ASN A 36 6.99 -1.99 28.26
N GLN A 37 6.64 -2.53 29.42
CA GLN A 37 7.46 -2.45 30.63
C GLN A 37 8.03 -1.04 30.92
N GLY A 38 7.32 0.02 30.52
CA GLY A 38 7.73 1.41 30.72
C GLY A 38 8.78 1.94 29.74
N THR A 39 9.06 1.22 28.65
CA THR A 39 10.01 1.67 27.60
C THR A 39 9.50 2.92 26.87
N VAL A 40 8.19 2.94 26.56
CA VAL A 40 7.50 4.07 25.94
C VAL A 40 6.49 4.63 26.95
N PRO A 41 6.41 5.96 27.14
CA PRO A 41 5.38 6.57 27.98
C PRO A 41 3.96 6.19 27.51
N ASP A 42 3.04 5.96 28.43
CA ASP A 42 1.70 5.45 28.12
C ASP A 42 0.94 6.32 27.09
N GLU A 43 1.03 7.64 27.20
CA GLU A 43 0.39 8.58 26.29
C GLU A 43 0.95 8.44 24.85
N GLU A 44 2.28 8.38 24.73
CA GLU A 44 2.97 8.17 23.46
C GLU A 44 2.67 6.80 22.85
N LEU A 45 2.59 5.75 23.70
CA LEU A 45 2.23 4.42 23.28
C LEU A 45 0.82 4.38 22.68
N GLU A 46 -0.17 5.01 23.31
CA GLU A 46 -1.53 5.05 22.79
C GLU A 46 -1.62 5.82 21.46
N GLU A 47 -0.82 6.85 21.27
CA GLU A 47 -0.70 7.53 19.97
C GLU A 47 -0.09 6.63 18.90
N ALA A 48 0.99 5.91 19.24
CA ALA A 48 1.61 4.94 18.33
C ALA A 48 0.64 3.82 17.93
N LEU A 49 -0.11 3.27 18.88
CA LEU A 49 -1.07 2.19 18.61
C LEU A 49 -2.19 2.63 17.64
N LYS A 50 -2.67 3.86 17.74
CA LYS A 50 -3.67 4.41 16.79
C LYS A 50 -3.18 4.44 15.35
N LYS A 51 -1.86 4.61 15.14
CA LYS A 51 -1.25 4.66 13.81
C LYS A 51 -1.11 3.28 13.15
N ILE A 52 -1.17 2.17 13.90
CA ILE A 52 -0.96 0.79 13.36
C ILE A 52 -1.91 0.43 12.22
N ARG A 53 -3.06 1.10 12.11
CA ARG A 53 -4.03 0.89 11.03
C ARG A 53 -3.63 1.54 9.70
N THR A 54 -2.77 2.56 9.74
CA THR A 54 -2.41 3.39 8.58
C THR A 54 -0.92 3.37 8.26
N VAL A 55 -0.09 3.06 9.24
CA VAL A 55 1.36 3.05 9.13
C VAL A 55 1.87 1.65 9.45
N SER A 56 2.85 1.16 8.71
CA SER A 56 3.39 -0.17 8.93
C SER A 56 4.10 -0.28 10.29
N MET A 57 4.01 -1.44 10.91
CA MET A 57 4.50 -1.69 12.27
C MET A 57 5.99 -1.43 12.45
N ASP A 58 6.80 -1.70 11.43
CA ASP A 58 8.25 -1.45 11.45
C ASP A 58 8.59 0.04 11.52
N VAL A 59 7.81 0.88 10.83
CA VAL A 59 7.93 2.34 10.87
C VAL A 59 7.55 2.86 12.26
N ILE A 60 6.39 2.44 12.78
CA ILE A 60 5.91 2.84 14.12
C ILE A 60 6.92 2.44 15.19
N ALA A 61 7.40 1.20 15.15
CA ALA A 61 8.36 0.69 16.12
C ALA A 61 9.67 1.50 16.13
N LYS A 62 10.09 1.98 14.96
CA LYS A 62 11.26 2.85 14.81
C LYS A 62 11.02 4.26 15.33
N GLU A 63 9.89 4.88 14.93
CA GLU A 63 9.54 6.25 15.34
C GLU A 63 9.38 6.40 16.84
N HIS A 64 8.73 5.41 17.48
CA HIS A 64 8.42 5.43 18.91
C HIS A 64 9.39 4.60 19.77
N ASN A 65 10.53 4.20 19.23
CA ASN A 65 11.59 3.47 19.92
C ASN A 65 11.09 2.22 20.69
N PHE A 66 10.25 1.40 20.05
CA PHE A 66 9.76 0.17 20.65
C PHE A 66 10.93 -0.77 21.00
N SER A 67 10.89 -1.35 22.19
CA SER A 67 11.85 -2.38 22.61
C SER A 67 11.73 -3.63 21.73
N ASP A 68 12.77 -4.47 21.75
CA ASP A 68 12.72 -5.74 21.01
C ASP A 68 11.60 -6.66 21.54
N ALA A 69 11.30 -6.61 22.83
CA ALA A 69 10.16 -7.32 23.41
C ALA A 69 8.82 -6.85 22.84
N MET A 70 8.62 -5.54 22.67
CA MET A 70 7.40 -4.99 22.06
C MET A 70 7.29 -5.34 20.58
N LYS A 71 8.40 -5.31 19.83
CA LYS A 71 8.44 -5.70 18.42
C LYS A 71 8.10 -7.19 18.24
N GLU A 72 8.68 -8.06 19.06
CA GLU A 72 8.41 -9.49 18.99
C GLU A 72 6.97 -9.82 19.42
N ALA A 73 6.47 -9.19 20.49
CA ALA A 73 5.07 -9.34 20.89
C ALA A 73 4.09 -8.92 19.78
N ALA A 74 4.36 -7.81 19.10
CA ALA A 74 3.57 -7.38 17.95
C ALA A 74 3.62 -8.40 16.81
N LYS A 75 4.82 -8.87 16.44
CA LYS A 75 5.04 -9.86 15.40
C LYS A 75 4.29 -11.16 15.68
N GLU A 76 4.43 -11.71 16.90
CA GLU A 76 3.72 -12.90 17.30
C GLU A 76 2.20 -12.72 17.25
N ALA A 77 1.70 -11.58 17.76
CA ALA A 77 0.27 -11.29 17.74
C ALA A 77 -0.28 -11.16 16.30
N PHE A 78 0.50 -10.63 15.36
CA PHE A 78 0.13 -10.59 13.95
C PHE A 78 0.19 -11.95 13.26
N LEU A 79 1.22 -12.74 13.49
CA LEU A 79 1.47 -13.99 12.75
C LEU A 79 0.64 -15.17 13.24
N ASN A 80 0.35 -15.25 14.55
CA ASN A 80 -0.30 -16.39 15.19
C ASN A 80 -1.84 -16.32 15.20
N ARG A 81 -2.43 -15.60 14.26
CA ARG A 81 -3.88 -15.50 14.14
C ARG A 81 -4.36 -15.61 12.70
N ASP A 82 -5.61 -15.99 12.56
CA ASP A 82 -6.32 -15.93 11.29
C ASP A 82 -7.16 -14.65 11.25
N TYR A 83 -7.29 -14.07 10.07
CA TYR A 83 -8.04 -12.85 9.82
C TYR A 83 -9.27 -13.16 9.01
N LYS A 84 -10.42 -12.70 9.48
CA LYS A 84 -11.68 -12.79 8.75
C LYS A 84 -12.53 -11.57 9.11
N PHE A 85 -12.75 -10.70 8.15
CA PHE A 85 -13.59 -9.51 8.29
C PHE A 85 -14.16 -9.11 6.94
N SER A 86 -15.13 -8.21 6.95
CA SER A 86 -15.61 -7.54 5.76
C SER A 86 -15.09 -6.10 5.76
N CYS A 87 -14.70 -5.63 4.61
CA CYS A 87 -14.33 -4.24 4.38
C CYS A 87 -14.78 -3.81 2.99
N SER A 88 -14.80 -2.51 2.74
CA SER A 88 -15.17 -1.95 1.45
C SER A 88 -14.09 -1.01 0.94
N PRO A 89 -13.81 -1.01 -0.36
CA PRO A 89 -12.88 -0.07 -0.95
C PRO A 89 -13.48 1.34 -0.96
N PHE A 90 -12.71 2.34 -1.37
CA PHE A 90 -13.25 3.64 -1.74
C PHE A 90 -14.27 3.51 -2.89
N ASP A 91 -15.30 4.36 -2.89
CA ASP A 91 -16.44 4.31 -3.82
C ASP A 91 -16.05 4.40 -5.30
N ASP A 92 -14.88 4.93 -5.59
CA ASP A 92 -14.35 5.08 -6.95
C ASP A 92 -13.56 3.86 -7.45
N TRP A 93 -13.38 2.81 -6.63
CA TRP A 93 -12.70 1.57 -7.03
C TRP A 93 -13.22 0.96 -8.33
N PRO A 94 -14.54 0.91 -8.61
CA PRO A 94 -15.04 0.33 -9.86
C PRO A 94 -14.52 1.02 -11.13
N VAL A 95 -14.02 2.24 -11.03
CA VAL A 95 -13.41 2.96 -12.15
C VAL A 95 -12.10 2.31 -12.58
N VAL A 96 -11.31 1.81 -11.63
CA VAL A 96 -10.02 1.15 -11.89
C VAL A 96 -10.18 -0.03 -12.85
N LYS A 97 -11.28 -0.77 -12.73
CA LYS A 97 -11.59 -1.91 -13.63
C LYS A 97 -11.78 -1.49 -15.11
N ARG A 98 -12.00 -0.20 -15.38
CA ARG A 98 -12.20 0.35 -16.73
C ARG A 98 -10.94 1.01 -17.31
N ILE A 99 -9.95 1.31 -16.47
CA ILE A 99 -8.68 1.90 -16.91
C ILE A 99 -7.92 0.84 -17.69
N PRO A 100 -7.49 1.14 -18.93
CA PRO A 100 -6.75 0.19 -19.73
C PRO A 100 -5.36 -0.12 -19.16
N GLY A 101 -4.71 -1.16 -19.68
CA GLY A 101 -3.40 -1.61 -19.23
C GLY A 101 -3.47 -2.76 -18.23
N LYS A 102 -2.31 -3.34 -17.95
CA LYS A 102 -2.17 -4.37 -16.92
C LYS A 102 -2.26 -3.75 -15.53
N ARG A 103 -2.86 -4.45 -14.60
CA ARG A 103 -3.03 -3.99 -13.22
C ARG A 103 -2.27 -4.88 -12.25
N PHE A 104 -1.43 -4.27 -11.44
CA PHE A 104 -0.70 -4.95 -10.37
C PHE A 104 -1.01 -4.28 -9.03
N LEU A 105 -1.04 -5.07 -7.98
CA LEU A 105 -1.16 -4.59 -6.61
C LEU A 105 0.16 -4.87 -5.87
N VAL A 106 0.74 -3.86 -5.25
CA VAL A 106 1.92 -4.00 -4.41
C VAL A 106 1.68 -3.28 -3.09
N THR A 107 1.63 -4.03 -2.01
CA THR A 107 1.37 -3.51 -0.66
C THR A 107 2.40 -4.03 0.33
N SER A 108 2.76 -3.22 1.34
CA SER A 108 3.60 -3.66 2.45
C SER A 108 2.74 -4.08 3.62
N GLY A 109 3.11 -5.14 4.32
CA GLY A 109 2.37 -5.58 5.50
C GLY A 109 2.56 -7.05 5.85
N ILE A 110 1.64 -7.56 6.64
CA ILE A 110 1.63 -8.96 7.08
C ILE A 110 0.83 -9.79 6.07
N PRO A 111 1.42 -10.83 5.44
CA PRO A 111 0.76 -11.58 4.34
C PRO A 111 -0.64 -12.08 4.67
N LYS A 112 -0.85 -12.66 5.85
CA LYS A 112 -2.18 -13.15 6.27
C LYS A 112 -3.22 -12.03 6.38
N LEU A 113 -2.83 -10.86 6.91
CA LEU A 113 -3.73 -9.71 7.03
C LEU A 113 -4.04 -9.12 5.65
N GLN A 114 -3.03 -8.98 4.80
CA GLN A 114 -3.24 -8.48 3.44
C GLN A 114 -4.11 -9.44 2.63
N GLN A 115 -3.90 -10.77 2.75
CA GLN A 115 -4.74 -11.76 2.10
C GLN A 115 -6.21 -11.63 2.52
N ALA A 116 -6.49 -11.45 3.82
CA ALA A 116 -7.86 -11.23 4.29
C ALA A 116 -8.51 -9.95 3.72
N LYS A 117 -7.71 -8.90 3.50
CA LYS A 117 -8.19 -7.71 2.79
C LYS A 117 -8.49 -8.03 1.32
N PHE A 118 -7.63 -8.79 0.64
CA PHE A 118 -7.86 -9.18 -0.77
C PHE A 118 -9.13 -10.02 -0.91
N ASP A 119 -9.30 -11.01 -0.05
CA ASP A 119 -10.47 -11.91 -0.04
C ASP A 119 -11.79 -11.13 0.20
N ALA A 120 -11.72 -10.02 0.94
CA ALA A 120 -12.87 -9.18 1.21
C ALA A 120 -13.18 -8.16 0.10
N LEU A 121 -12.17 -7.78 -0.71
CA LEU A 121 -12.26 -6.64 -1.63
C LEU A 121 -12.34 -7.03 -3.09
N PHE A 122 -11.62 -8.09 -3.51
CA PHE A 122 -11.32 -8.33 -4.90
C PHE A 122 -11.90 -9.64 -5.40
N GLU A 123 -12.21 -9.64 -6.70
CA GLU A 123 -12.62 -10.81 -7.45
C GLU A 123 -11.44 -11.35 -8.28
N GLU A 124 -11.55 -12.60 -8.70
CA GLU A 124 -10.58 -13.19 -9.62
C GLU A 124 -10.50 -12.38 -10.92
N GLY A 125 -9.30 -12.00 -11.32
CA GLY A 125 -9.06 -11.19 -12.52
C GLY A 125 -9.08 -9.66 -12.29
N ASP A 126 -9.29 -9.18 -11.08
CA ASP A 126 -9.17 -7.74 -10.79
C ASP A 126 -7.74 -7.23 -10.98
N PHE A 127 -6.74 -8.09 -10.76
CA PHE A 127 -5.31 -7.80 -10.98
C PHE A 127 -4.64 -8.91 -11.79
N ASP A 128 -3.65 -8.52 -12.61
CA ASP A 128 -2.75 -9.44 -13.32
C ASP A 128 -1.70 -10.05 -12.38
N GLY A 129 -1.45 -9.43 -11.23
CA GLY A 129 -0.58 -9.92 -10.18
C GLY A 129 -0.69 -9.11 -8.89
N ILE A 130 -0.53 -9.81 -7.75
CA ILE A 130 -0.56 -9.24 -6.40
C ILE A 130 0.73 -9.60 -5.69
N TYR A 131 1.39 -8.61 -5.10
CA TYR A 131 2.66 -8.76 -4.40
C TYR A 131 2.58 -8.14 -3.02
N VAL A 132 3.00 -8.89 -2.01
CA VAL A 132 3.07 -8.42 -0.63
C VAL A 132 4.54 -8.29 -0.22
N ASP A 133 4.94 -7.07 0.12
CA ASP A 133 6.22 -6.78 0.77
C ASP A 133 6.07 -7.12 2.26
N ASN A 134 6.44 -8.35 2.64
CA ASN A 134 6.31 -8.84 4.00
C ASN A 134 7.29 -8.12 4.92
N ILE A 135 6.80 -7.33 5.85
CA ILE A 135 7.62 -6.53 6.78
C ILE A 135 8.42 -7.36 7.79
N TYR A 136 8.10 -8.64 7.94
CA TYR A 136 8.80 -9.58 8.82
C TYR A 136 9.67 -10.60 8.08
N ASP A 137 9.83 -10.43 6.76
CA ASP A 137 10.73 -11.27 5.97
C ASP A 137 12.19 -10.78 6.15
N GLU A 138 13.08 -11.65 6.56
CA GLU A 138 14.53 -11.36 6.69
C GLU A 138 15.15 -10.96 5.33
N ASN A 139 14.58 -11.45 4.23
CA ASN A 139 14.99 -11.13 2.87
C ASN A 139 14.03 -10.13 2.20
N ARG A 140 13.42 -9.25 2.99
CA ARG A 140 12.47 -8.25 2.49
C ARG A 140 13.02 -7.48 1.30
N LEU A 141 12.27 -7.49 0.20
CA LEU A 141 12.65 -6.81 -1.03
C LEU A 141 12.35 -5.31 -1.01
N GLY A 142 11.28 -4.89 -0.36
CA GLY A 142 10.73 -3.55 -0.42
C GLY A 142 10.00 -3.26 -1.74
N LYS A 143 9.15 -2.23 -1.76
CA LYS A 143 8.33 -1.88 -2.93
C LYS A 143 9.17 -1.63 -4.18
N LYS A 144 10.32 -0.97 -4.06
CA LYS A 144 11.21 -0.69 -5.20
C LYS A 144 11.61 -1.95 -5.97
N ARG A 145 12.07 -2.98 -5.26
CA ARG A 145 12.47 -4.24 -5.87
C ARG A 145 11.30 -5.02 -6.46
N LEU A 146 10.11 -4.90 -5.85
CA LEU A 146 8.90 -5.48 -6.42
C LEU A 146 8.48 -4.78 -7.71
N PHE A 147 8.65 -3.46 -7.81
CA PHE A 147 8.39 -2.71 -9.05
C PHE A 147 9.38 -3.10 -10.16
N GLU A 148 10.67 -3.21 -9.84
CA GLU A 148 11.69 -3.71 -10.78
C GLU A 148 11.32 -5.11 -11.29
N LYS A 149 10.98 -6.01 -10.38
CA LYS A 149 10.56 -7.38 -10.71
C LYS A 149 9.35 -7.39 -11.66
N ILE A 150 8.32 -6.61 -11.38
CA ILE A 150 7.15 -6.50 -12.28
C ILE A 150 7.57 -5.97 -13.65
N ALA A 151 8.41 -4.94 -13.71
CA ALA A 151 8.90 -4.39 -14.97
C ALA A 151 9.63 -5.45 -15.80
N GLU A 152 10.52 -6.22 -15.18
CA GLU A 152 11.27 -7.31 -15.81
C GLU A 152 10.34 -8.44 -16.30
N GLU A 153 9.45 -8.93 -15.43
CA GLU A 153 8.52 -10.01 -15.74
C GLU A 153 7.56 -9.65 -16.90
N GLN A 154 7.19 -8.36 -16.98
CA GLN A 154 6.29 -7.88 -18.04
C GLN A 154 7.03 -7.39 -19.30
N GLY A 155 8.37 -7.31 -19.25
CA GLY A 155 9.17 -6.77 -20.36
C GLY A 155 8.88 -5.30 -20.64
N LEU A 156 8.51 -4.52 -19.62
CA LEU A 156 8.15 -3.11 -19.73
C LEU A 156 9.31 -2.20 -19.34
N ILE A 157 9.48 -1.12 -20.08
CA ILE A 157 10.38 -0.03 -19.71
C ILE A 157 9.70 0.89 -18.68
N PRO A 158 10.45 1.56 -17.80
CA PRO A 158 9.88 2.42 -16.74
C PRO A 158 8.85 3.44 -17.24
N ASP A 159 9.08 4.06 -18.39
CA ASP A 159 8.16 5.04 -18.99
C ASP A 159 6.76 4.50 -19.30
N LEU A 160 6.58 3.17 -19.34
CA LEU A 160 5.30 2.49 -19.56
C LEU A 160 4.67 1.98 -18.28
N ILE A 161 5.22 2.33 -17.11
CA ILE A 161 4.73 1.90 -15.81
C ILE A 161 4.30 3.11 -15.00
N TRP A 162 3.10 3.01 -14.43
CA TRP A 162 2.52 3.99 -13.52
C TRP A 162 2.49 3.42 -12.12
N ILE A 163 2.91 4.20 -11.14
CA ILE A 163 2.79 3.89 -9.71
C ILE A 163 1.72 4.79 -9.14
N VAL A 164 0.73 4.19 -8.50
CA VAL A 164 -0.39 4.92 -7.88
C VAL A 164 -0.45 4.56 -6.40
N GLY A 165 -0.31 5.55 -5.53
CA GLY A 165 -0.36 5.35 -4.09
C GLY A 165 -0.55 6.66 -3.33
N ASP A 166 -0.70 6.56 -2.02
CA ASP A 166 -0.91 7.72 -1.15
C ASP A 166 0.38 8.24 -0.50
N ASN A 167 1.38 7.36 -0.31
CA ASN A 167 2.55 7.66 0.50
C ASN A 167 3.75 8.16 -0.32
N PRO A 168 4.12 9.47 -0.17
CA PRO A 168 5.23 10.05 -0.92
C PRO A 168 6.60 9.47 -0.56
N ASP A 169 6.78 8.92 0.64
CA ASP A 169 8.05 8.38 1.13
C ASP A 169 8.21 6.87 0.87
N SER A 170 7.20 6.23 0.33
CA SER A 170 7.17 4.82 0.00
C SER A 170 7.13 4.61 -1.52
N GLU A 171 5.94 4.31 -2.08
CA GLU A 171 5.77 3.95 -3.49
C GLU A 171 6.11 5.08 -4.45
N ILE A 172 5.84 6.35 -4.08
CA ILE A 172 6.15 7.50 -4.94
C ILE A 172 7.65 7.66 -5.06
N THR A 173 8.39 7.65 -3.94
CA THR A 173 9.85 7.70 -3.96
C THR A 173 10.43 6.51 -4.73
N ALA A 174 9.95 5.28 -4.47
CA ALA A 174 10.41 4.09 -5.16
C ALA A 174 10.19 4.17 -6.68
N GLY A 175 9.01 4.64 -7.12
CA GLY A 175 8.70 4.82 -8.53
C GLY A 175 9.57 5.88 -9.21
N ASN A 176 9.79 7.01 -8.54
CA ASN A 176 10.66 8.08 -9.03
C ASN A 176 12.11 7.61 -9.22
N GLU A 177 12.66 6.87 -8.26
CA GLU A 177 14.01 6.32 -8.36
C GLU A 177 14.19 5.34 -9.53
N LEU A 178 13.11 4.72 -9.98
CA LEU A 178 13.09 3.82 -11.13
C LEU A 178 12.76 4.52 -12.46
N GLY A 179 12.47 5.83 -12.43
CA GLY A 179 12.05 6.59 -13.61
C GLY A 179 10.65 6.22 -14.12
N MET A 180 9.80 5.67 -13.25
CA MET A 180 8.39 5.37 -13.54
C MET A 180 7.53 6.62 -13.36
N LYS A 181 6.31 6.61 -13.92
CA LYS A 181 5.34 7.69 -13.71
C LYS A 181 4.68 7.52 -12.35
N THR A 182 4.75 8.54 -11.51
CA THR A 182 4.22 8.49 -10.16
C THR A 182 2.98 9.36 -10.01
N VAL A 183 1.96 8.82 -9.37
CA VAL A 183 0.67 9.47 -9.11
C VAL A 183 0.37 9.35 -7.63
N GLN A 184 0.39 10.46 -6.91
CA GLN A 184 -0.11 10.46 -5.55
C GLN A 184 -1.62 10.65 -5.56
N ILE A 185 -2.35 9.73 -4.92
CA ILE A 185 -3.77 9.89 -4.65
C ILE A 185 -3.96 10.52 -3.27
N VAL A 186 -4.55 11.70 -3.25
CA VAL A 186 -4.77 12.47 -2.01
C VAL A 186 -6.15 12.12 -1.46
N ARG A 187 -6.21 11.07 -0.64
CA ARG A 187 -7.41 10.65 0.07
C ARG A 187 -7.65 11.51 1.31
N PRO A 188 -8.85 11.48 1.92
CA PRO A 188 -9.10 12.19 3.18
C PRO A 188 -8.06 11.83 4.25
N GLY A 189 -7.40 12.84 4.82
CA GLY A 189 -6.34 12.68 5.81
C GLY A 189 -4.93 12.47 5.26
N ILE A 190 -4.77 12.38 3.95
CA ILE A 190 -3.46 12.30 3.29
C ILE A 190 -2.98 13.69 2.91
N GLU A 191 -1.76 14.03 3.30
CA GLU A 191 -1.12 15.29 2.93
C GLU A 191 -0.59 15.24 1.50
N GLN A 192 -0.80 16.31 0.77
CA GLN A 192 -0.27 16.48 -0.57
C GLN A 192 1.24 16.68 -0.54
N SER A 193 1.96 16.03 -1.45
CA SER A 193 3.40 16.16 -1.64
C SER A 193 3.73 16.64 -3.07
N ASP A 194 4.86 17.29 -3.21
CA ASP A 194 5.42 17.71 -4.50
C ASP A 194 6.32 16.63 -5.14
N LYS A 195 6.47 15.46 -4.51
CA LYS A 195 7.33 14.37 -4.99
C LYS A 195 6.74 13.62 -6.19
N ALA A 196 5.42 13.51 -6.29
CA ALA A 196 4.78 12.76 -7.36
C ALA A 196 4.74 13.55 -8.68
N SER A 197 4.83 12.86 -9.80
CA SER A 197 4.68 13.45 -11.14
C SER A 197 3.28 14.02 -11.36
N TYR A 198 2.29 13.43 -10.73
CA TYR A 198 0.88 13.81 -10.81
C TYR A 198 0.21 13.68 -9.46
N LEU A 199 -0.78 14.55 -9.22
CA LEU A 199 -1.66 14.53 -8.05
C LEU A 199 -3.09 14.31 -8.51
N ILE A 200 -3.80 13.42 -7.83
CA ILE A 200 -5.22 13.14 -8.06
C ILE A 200 -5.95 13.01 -6.72
N CYS A 201 -7.27 13.23 -6.72
CA CYS A 201 -8.12 12.99 -5.56
C CYS A 201 -9.06 11.78 -5.76
N SER A 202 -9.10 11.22 -6.97
CA SER A 202 -9.97 10.10 -7.31
C SER A 202 -9.43 9.26 -8.46
N PHE A 203 -9.91 8.02 -8.57
CA PHE A 203 -9.62 7.17 -9.73
C PHE A 203 -10.32 7.64 -11.02
N TYR A 204 -11.33 8.51 -10.94
CA TYR A 204 -11.87 9.19 -12.12
C TYR A 204 -10.80 10.07 -12.79
N GLU A 205 -10.05 10.84 -11.97
CA GLU A 205 -8.95 11.67 -12.46
C GLU A 205 -7.80 10.83 -13.01
N LEU A 206 -7.50 9.65 -12.40
CA LEU A 206 -6.53 8.71 -12.94
C LEU A 206 -6.95 8.22 -14.33
N ASN A 207 -8.22 7.85 -14.50
CA ASN A 207 -8.76 7.40 -15.79
C ASN A 207 -8.57 8.49 -16.87
N ASP A 208 -8.89 9.73 -16.55
CA ASP A 208 -8.72 10.86 -17.48
C ASP A 208 -7.25 11.10 -17.84
N LEU A 209 -6.36 11.00 -16.85
CA LEU A 209 -4.93 11.17 -17.01
C LEU A 209 -4.34 10.09 -17.94
N VAL A 210 -4.64 8.81 -17.66
CA VAL A 210 -4.17 7.67 -18.44
C VAL A 210 -4.73 7.73 -19.87
N THR A 211 -6.01 8.07 -20.03
CA THR A 211 -6.65 8.20 -21.35
C THR A 211 -5.98 9.27 -22.20
N LYS A 212 -5.69 10.45 -21.63
CA LYS A 212 -4.97 11.53 -22.32
C LYS A 212 -3.55 11.12 -22.71
N TRP A 213 -2.84 10.46 -21.79
CA TRP A 213 -1.49 9.97 -22.07
C TRP A 213 -1.49 8.93 -23.19
N GLU A 214 -2.39 7.93 -23.16
CA GLU A 214 -2.52 6.91 -24.18
C GLU A 214 -2.83 7.52 -25.58
N ALA A 215 -3.72 8.52 -25.61
CA ALA A 215 -4.00 9.24 -26.85
C ALA A 215 -2.75 9.95 -27.40
N SER A 216 -1.90 10.51 -26.55
CA SER A 216 -0.65 11.16 -26.95
C SER A 216 0.37 10.22 -27.60
N LEU A 217 0.35 8.93 -27.21
CA LEU A 217 1.24 7.92 -27.81
C LEU A 217 0.85 7.60 -29.26
N LYS A 218 -0.45 7.68 -29.60
CA LYS A 218 -0.96 7.42 -30.96
C LYS A 218 -0.57 8.50 -31.97
N PHE A 219 -0.28 9.72 -31.49
CA PHE A 219 0.16 10.83 -32.35
C PHE A 219 1.68 10.87 -32.56
N LYS A 220 2.46 10.07 -31.81
CA LYS A 220 3.92 10.01 -31.92
C LYS A 220 4.43 8.77 -32.69
N ALA A 221 3.55 7.88 -33.07
CA ALA A 221 3.82 6.66 -33.84
C ALA A 221 3.43 6.84 -35.33
#